data_5e26fca8d1e57c3aa53c1e3aaafdc3f7
#
_entry.id   5e26fca8d1e57c3aa53c1e3aaafdc3f7
#
_cell.length_a   1.000
_cell.length_b   1.000
_cell.length_c   1.000
_cell.angle_alpha   90.00
_cell.angle_beta   90.00
_cell.angle_gamma   90.00
#
_symmetry.space_group_name_H-M   'P 1'
#
loop_
_entity.id
_entity.type
_entity.pdbx_description
1 polymer ?
#
loop_
_entity_poly.entity_id
_entity_poly.type
_entity_poly.pdbx_seq_one_letter_code
_entity_poly.pdbx_strand_id
1 'polypeptide(L)'
;MLWLLLGAAYFLIPLIATLIFSLRSNQTGTCCTLENYGTIIHDPQFLKTIKTSFILSLETIFLTLVLLVPTVYWVHLKLPRLRSVIGFMALVPFVIPPIILVVGLLDVYKGTPTWFYAEPYGFLVAAYVILAFPYMYFSLDTGFRSIDVHTLTEASQSLGAHWTTTLVRVILPNIKSAALAGSFLTLAIVMGEFTIASLAVFDTFPIYIQYINQNKAYPAASVTLLAFAITWAEMVALLAAGRGRAPAAQGAR
;
A
#
# COMPACT_ATOMS: atom_id res chain seq x y z
N MET A 1 7.21 31.44 9.40
CA MET A 1 7.92 30.72 10.46
C MET A 1 6.99 30.24 11.58
N LEU A 2 6.12 31.09 12.15
CA LEU A 2 5.15 30.70 13.20
C LEU A 2 4.25 29.53 12.81
N TRP A 3 3.65 29.53 11.62
CA TRP A 3 2.77 28.46 11.12
C TRP A 3 3.49 27.12 10.95
N LEU A 4 4.78 27.13 10.58
CA LEU A 4 5.58 25.92 10.52
C LEU A 4 5.85 25.34 11.91
N LEU A 5 6.12 26.20 12.89
CA LEU A 5 6.31 25.76 14.28
C LEU A 5 5.02 25.21 14.88
N LEU A 6 3.88 25.89 14.64
CA LEU A 6 2.58 25.40 15.10
C LEU A 6 2.22 24.06 14.45
N GLY A 7 2.44 23.92 13.14
CA GLY A 7 2.23 22.65 12.43
C GLY A 7 3.13 21.54 12.94
N ALA A 8 4.42 21.82 13.13
CA ALA A 8 5.37 20.86 13.68
C ALA A 8 4.98 20.45 15.12
N ALA A 9 4.62 21.41 15.97
CA ALA A 9 4.16 21.12 17.33
C ALA A 9 2.89 20.26 17.34
N TYR A 10 1.93 20.57 16.47
CA TYR A 10 0.69 19.79 16.35
C TYR A 10 0.92 18.32 16.04
N PHE A 11 1.90 17.98 15.19
CA PHE A 11 2.24 16.60 14.85
C PHE A 11 3.22 15.95 15.83
N LEU A 12 4.21 16.71 16.35
CA LEU A 12 5.26 16.13 17.19
C LEU A 12 4.80 15.91 18.64
N ILE A 13 3.96 16.77 19.19
CA ILE A 13 3.50 16.65 20.59
C ILE A 13 2.80 15.32 20.83
N PRO A 14 1.81 14.87 20.01
CA PRO A 14 1.18 13.56 20.21
C PRO A 14 2.16 12.40 20.06
N LEU A 15 3.12 12.47 19.12
CA LEU A 15 4.12 11.42 18.94
C LEU A 15 5.06 11.31 20.15
N ILE A 16 5.52 12.46 20.68
CA ILE A 16 6.35 12.49 21.88
C ILE A 16 5.56 11.97 23.08
N ALA A 17 4.31 12.37 23.23
CA ALA A 17 3.43 11.86 24.29
C ALA A 17 3.27 10.35 24.19
N THR A 18 3.01 9.81 22.99
CA THR A 18 2.92 8.36 22.75
C THR A 18 4.24 7.66 23.07
N LEU A 19 5.39 8.25 22.72
CA LEU A 19 6.70 7.72 23.06
C LEU A 19 6.91 7.65 24.58
N ILE A 20 6.63 8.72 25.31
CA ILE A 20 6.73 8.74 26.78
C ILE A 20 5.80 7.69 27.37
N PHE A 21 4.58 7.57 26.84
CA PHE A 21 3.60 6.61 27.33
C PHE A 21 4.03 5.16 27.06
N SER A 22 4.65 4.87 25.92
CA SER A 22 5.16 3.55 25.56
C SER A 22 6.30 3.05 26.47
N LEU A 23 7.06 3.98 27.06
CA LEU A 23 8.17 3.70 27.96
C LEU A 23 7.75 3.51 29.43
N ARG A 24 6.47 3.62 29.76
CA ARG A 24 5.98 3.40 31.13
C ARG A 24 5.83 1.91 31.42
N SER A 25 6.27 1.48 32.61
CA SER A 25 6.06 0.10 33.06
C SER A 25 4.58 -0.22 33.22
N ASN A 26 4.16 -1.37 32.73
CA ASN A 26 2.80 -1.86 32.86
C ASN A 26 2.42 -2.20 34.32
N GLN A 27 3.40 -2.50 35.15
CA GLN A 27 3.19 -2.89 36.56
C GLN A 27 3.21 -1.69 37.50
N THR A 28 4.18 -0.79 37.36
CA THR A 28 4.45 0.29 38.32
C THR A 28 4.07 1.67 37.81
N GLY A 29 3.81 1.83 36.48
CA GLY A 29 3.59 3.12 35.84
C GLY A 29 4.82 4.05 35.82
N THR A 30 5.98 3.58 36.32
CA THR A 30 7.22 4.34 36.31
C THR A 30 7.79 4.48 34.91
N CYS A 31 8.46 5.60 34.60
CA CYS A 31 9.00 5.89 33.30
C CYS A 31 10.28 5.09 32.98
N CYS A 32 10.54 4.97 31.69
CA CYS A 32 11.84 4.63 31.10
C CYS A 32 12.21 3.14 31.11
N THR A 33 11.23 2.29 30.78
CA THR A 33 11.44 0.85 30.56
C THR A 33 11.10 0.44 29.12
N LEU A 34 11.80 -0.56 28.61
CA LEU A 34 11.52 -1.19 27.30
C LEU A 34 10.69 -2.48 27.44
N GLU A 35 10.14 -2.75 28.62
CA GLU A 35 9.36 -3.94 28.93
C GLU A 35 8.21 -4.18 27.93
N ASN A 36 7.47 -3.12 27.57
CA ASN A 36 6.36 -3.23 26.65
C ASN A 36 6.79 -3.65 25.23
N TYR A 37 7.94 -3.15 24.76
CA TYR A 37 8.48 -3.54 23.47
C TYR A 37 8.90 -5.01 23.45
N GLY A 38 9.56 -5.46 24.53
CA GLY A 38 9.89 -6.87 24.70
C GLY A 38 8.64 -7.76 24.68
N THR A 39 7.61 -7.38 25.42
CA THR A 39 6.32 -8.11 25.46
C THR A 39 5.69 -8.22 24.08
N ILE A 40 5.68 -7.14 23.28
CA ILE A 40 5.08 -7.13 21.93
C ILE A 40 5.91 -7.95 20.95
N ILE A 41 7.24 -7.77 20.91
CA ILE A 41 8.10 -8.46 19.94
C ILE A 41 8.13 -9.99 20.17
N HIS A 42 7.97 -10.43 21.41
CA HIS A 42 7.90 -11.86 21.72
C HIS A 42 6.48 -12.44 21.65
N ASP A 43 5.48 -11.63 21.32
CA ASP A 43 4.12 -12.11 21.12
C ASP A 43 4.02 -12.82 19.74
N PRO A 44 3.72 -14.13 19.69
CA PRO A 44 3.59 -14.86 18.43
C PRO A 44 2.54 -14.26 17.49
N GLN A 45 1.47 -13.68 18.06
CA GLN A 45 0.40 -13.03 17.30
C GLN A 45 0.89 -11.77 16.57
N PHE A 46 1.79 -11.00 17.18
CA PHE A 46 2.41 -9.82 16.58
C PHE A 46 3.15 -10.19 15.28
N LEU A 47 4.06 -11.16 15.36
CA LEU A 47 4.84 -11.62 14.20
C LEU A 47 3.96 -12.24 13.12
N LYS A 48 2.97 -13.04 13.52
CA LYS A 48 2.01 -13.66 12.59
C LYS A 48 1.24 -12.58 11.81
N THR A 49 0.63 -11.62 12.51
CA THR A 49 -0.23 -10.61 11.88
C THR A 49 0.53 -9.62 11.01
N ILE A 50 1.75 -9.21 11.41
CA ILE A 50 2.62 -8.39 10.55
C ILE A 50 2.95 -9.14 9.26
N LYS A 51 3.40 -10.40 9.37
CA LYS A 51 3.74 -11.22 8.20
C LYS A 51 2.54 -11.37 7.27
N THR A 52 1.35 -11.65 7.82
CA THR A 52 0.11 -11.75 7.04
C THR A 52 -0.21 -10.45 6.31
N SER A 53 -0.22 -9.31 7.01
CA SER A 53 -0.51 -8.01 6.38
C SER A 53 0.52 -7.63 5.33
N PHE A 54 1.79 -7.94 5.55
CA PHE A 54 2.85 -7.68 4.57
C PHE A 54 2.69 -8.55 3.31
N ILE A 55 2.39 -9.85 3.45
CA ILE A 55 2.12 -10.74 2.32
C ILE A 55 0.91 -10.25 1.54
N LEU A 56 -0.20 -9.92 2.22
CA LEU A 56 -1.40 -9.35 1.59
C LEU A 56 -1.08 -8.07 0.80
N SER A 57 -0.22 -7.20 1.35
CA SER A 57 0.21 -5.99 0.66
C SER A 57 0.98 -6.31 -0.62
N LEU A 58 1.91 -7.26 -0.57
CA LEU A 58 2.69 -7.67 -1.75
C LEU A 58 1.81 -8.34 -2.82
N GLU A 59 0.89 -9.21 -2.43
CA GLU A 59 -0.07 -9.85 -3.34
C GLU A 59 -0.99 -8.82 -3.99
N THR A 60 -1.49 -7.85 -3.21
CA THR A 60 -2.30 -6.73 -3.72
C THR A 60 -1.52 -5.87 -4.70
N ILE A 61 -0.27 -5.49 -4.37
CA ILE A 61 0.61 -4.73 -5.25
C ILE A 61 0.84 -5.49 -6.56
N PHE A 62 1.23 -6.76 -6.46
CA PHE A 62 1.49 -7.60 -7.64
C PHE A 62 0.27 -7.70 -8.54
N LEU A 63 -0.89 -8.04 -7.97
CA LEU A 63 -2.12 -8.21 -8.74
C LEU A 63 -2.58 -6.88 -9.35
N THR A 64 -2.50 -5.79 -8.60
CA THR A 64 -2.86 -4.45 -9.10
C THR A 64 -1.94 -4.01 -10.24
N LEU A 65 -0.63 -4.26 -10.15
CA LEU A 65 0.32 -3.98 -11.25
C LEU A 65 0.03 -4.84 -12.48
N VAL A 66 -0.19 -6.14 -12.30
CA VAL A 66 -0.51 -7.06 -13.42
C VAL A 66 -1.77 -6.66 -14.15
N LEU A 67 -2.79 -6.17 -13.44
CA LEU A 67 -4.04 -5.71 -14.03
C LEU A 67 -3.92 -4.31 -14.64
N LEU A 68 -3.30 -3.36 -13.95
CA LEU A 68 -3.35 -1.95 -14.34
C LEU A 68 -2.25 -1.55 -15.32
N VAL A 69 -1.05 -2.13 -15.26
CA VAL A 69 0.02 -1.74 -16.19
C VAL A 69 -0.37 -2.01 -17.64
N PRO A 70 -0.85 -3.21 -18.03
CA PRO A 70 -1.32 -3.43 -19.39
C PRO A 70 -2.57 -2.60 -19.73
N THR A 71 -3.49 -2.44 -18.79
CA THR A 71 -4.72 -1.66 -18.99
C THR A 71 -4.40 -0.20 -19.31
N VAL A 72 -3.59 0.45 -18.47
CA VAL A 72 -3.20 1.86 -18.67
C VAL A 72 -2.36 2.02 -19.94
N TYR A 73 -1.46 1.07 -20.26
CA TYR A 73 -0.72 1.05 -21.51
C TYR A 73 -1.66 1.06 -22.74
N TRP A 74 -2.66 0.15 -22.78
CA TRP A 74 -3.61 0.10 -23.87
C TRP A 74 -4.48 1.36 -23.98
N VAL A 75 -4.87 1.92 -22.84
CA VAL A 75 -5.65 3.17 -22.80
C VAL A 75 -4.84 4.32 -23.42
N HIS A 76 -3.58 4.47 -23.07
CA HIS A 76 -2.72 5.51 -23.62
C HIS A 76 -2.40 5.29 -25.11
N LEU A 77 -2.20 4.02 -25.53
CA LEU A 77 -1.80 3.69 -26.88
C LEU A 77 -2.97 3.68 -27.89
N LYS A 78 -4.12 3.11 -27.51
CA LYS A 78 -5.21 2.81 -28.43
C LYS A 78 -6.52 3.56 -28.14
N LEU A 79 -6.76 3.95 -26.89
CA LEU A 79 -8.06 4.41 -26.43
C LEU A 79 -7.98 5.74 -25.66
N PRO A 80 -7.30 6.79 -26.18
CA PRO A 80 -7.08 8.04 -25.44
C PRO A 80 -8.39 8.72 -25.04
N ARG A 81 -9.49 8.52 -25.79
CA ARG A 81 -10.82 9.06 -25.47
C ARG A 81 -11.44 8.43 -24.22
N LEU A 82 -11.13 7.15 -23.92
CA LEU A 82 -11.65 6.45 -22.74
C LEU A 82 -10.89 6.79 -21.47
N ARG A 83 -9.75 7.46 -21.54
CA ARG A 83 -8.91 7.79 -20.40
C ARG A 83 -9.67 8.57 -19.32
N SER A 84 -10.47 9.58 -19.71
CA SER A 84 -11.30 10.35 -18.77
C SER A 84 -12.35 9.48 -18.09
N VAL A 85 -12.96 8.55 -18.84
CA VAL A 85 -13.97 7.63 -18.30
C VAL A 85 -13.34 6.66 -17.30
N ILE A 86 -12.19 6.07 -17.67
CA ILE A 86 -11.47 5.14 -16.79
C ILE A 86 -10.94 5.87 -15.55
N GLY A 87 -10.42 7.09 -15.72
CA GLY A 87 -10.01 7.94 -14.59
C GLY A 87 -11.18 8.24 -13.64
N PHE A 88 -12.37 8.51 -14.16
CA PHE A 88 -13.56 8.68 -13.36
C PHE A 88 -13.96 7.37 -12.65
N MET A 89 -13.96 6.24 -13.34
CA MET A 89 -14.24 4.93 -12.74
C MET A 89 -13.22 4.55 -11.65
N ALA A 90 -11.96 4.96 -11.83
CA ALA A 90 -10.93 4.76 -10.81
C ALA A 90 -11.22 5.50 -9.50
N LEU A 91 -12.04 6.56 -9.52
CA LEU A 91 -12.44 7.28 -8.31
C LEU A 91 -13.60 6.61 -7.56
N VAL A 92 -14.33 5.69 -8.19
CA VAL A 92 -15.51 5.04 -7.57
C VAL A 92 -15.20 4.41 -6.21
N PRO A 93 -14.07 3.68 -6.01
CA PRO A 93 -13.73 3.12 -4.71
C PRO A 93 -13.54 4.16 -3.60
N PHE A 94 -13.18 5.41 -3.92
CA PHE A 94 -13.10 6.49 -2.93
C PHE A 94 -14.46 6.97 -2.43
N VAL A 95 -15.48 6.87 -3.28
CA VAL A 95 -16.83 7.32 -2.96
C VAL A 95 -17.57 6.28 -2.11
N ILE A 96 -17.23 5.00 -2.29
CA ILE A 96 -17.87 3.90 -1.58
C ILE A 96 -17.19 3.73 -0.21
N PRO A 97 -17.92 3.91 0.92
CA PRO A 97 -17.34 3.62 2.23
C PRO A 97 -16.89 2.17 2.33
N PRO A 98 -15.72 1.86 2.93
CA PRO A 98 -15.21 0.49 3.05
C PRO A 98 -16.19 -0.50 3.68
N ILE A 99 -17.02 -0.03 4.59
CA ILE A 99 -18.09 -0.84 5.23
C ILE A 99 -19.12 -1.35 4.22
N ILE A 100 -19.54 -0.49 3.29
CA ILE A 100 -20.52 -0.88 2.24
C ILE A 100 -19.84 -1.81 1.24
N LEU A 101 -18.60 -1.52 0.90
CA LEU A 101 -17.81 -2.36 0.00
C LEU A 101 -17.68 -3.79 0.53
N VAL A 102 -17.31 -3.97 1.80
CA VAL A 102 -17.12 -5.31 2.36
C VAL A 102 -18.43 -6.09 2.46
N VAL A 103 -19.52 -5.44 2.85
CA VAL A 103 -20.85 -6.09 2.92
C VAL A 103 -21.27 -6.57 1.53
N GLY A 104 -21.12 -5.72 0.51
CA GLY A 104 -21.42 -6.08 -0.87
C GLY A 104 -20.52 -7.22 -1.39
N LEU A 105 -19.23 -7.20 -1.09
CA LEU A 105 -18.30 -8.26 -1.48
C LEU A 105 -18.61 -9.59 -0.77
N LEU A 106 -18.94 -9.57 0.52
CA LEU A 106 -19.33 -10.78 1.25
C LEU A 106 -20.56 -11.45 0.63
N ASP A 107 -21.52 -10.66 0.16
CA ASP A 107 -22.71 -11.20 -0.51
C ASP A 107 -22.41 -11.74 -1.91
N VAL A 108 -21.59 -11.01 -2.71
CA VAL A 108 -21.16 -11.43 -4.05
C VAL A 108 -20.34 -12.72 -4.01
N TYR A 109 -19.43 -12.84 -3.05
CA TYR A 109 -18.58 -14.03 -2.91
C TYR A 109 -19.19 -15.13 -2.05
N LYS A 110 -20.43 -14.97 -1.60
CA LYS A 110 -21.19 -15.99 -0.89
C LYS A 110 -21.33 -17.25 -1.76
N GLY A 111 -20.85 -18.36 -1.24
CA GLY A 111 -20.84 -19.63 -1.97
C GLY A 111 -19.60 -19.90 -2.83
N THR A 112 -18.61 -19.03 -2.80
CA THR A 112 -17.28 -19.38 -3.35
C THR A 112 -16.62 -20.47 -2.50
N PRO A 113 -15.71 -21.27 -3.10
CA PRO A 113 -15.01 -22.32 -2.37
C PRO A 113 -14.28 -21.80 -1.12
N THR A 114 -14.24 -22.60 -0.08
CA THR A 114 -13.62 -22.23 1.22
C THR A 114 -12.15 -21.84 1.09
N TRP A 115 -11.41 -22.35 0.11
CA TRP A 115 -10.01 -21.97 -0.14
C TRP A 115 -9.85 -20.48 -0.48
N PHE A 116 -10.90 -19.83 -0.99
CA PHE A 116 -10.86 -18.38 -1.30
C PHE A 116 -10.81 -17.53 -0.03
N TYR A 117 -11.32 -18.03 1.08
CA TYR A 117 -11.25 -17.39 2.39
C TYR A 117 -10.08 -17.91 3.25
N ALA A 118 -9.47 -19.05 2.87
CA ALA A 118 -8.29 -19.56 3.55
C ALA A 118 -7.04 -18.75 3.20
N GLU A 119 -5.94 -18.99 3.87
CA GLU A 119 -4.66 -18.39 3.48
C GLU A 119 -4.29 -18.82 2.03
N PRO A 120 -3.90 -17.90 1.15
CA PRO A 120 -3.48 -16.50 1.35
C PRO A 120 -4.60 -15.45 1.34
N TYR A 121 -5.77 -15.71 1.85
CA TYR A 121 -6.89 -14.77 1.99
C TYR A 121 -7.33 -14.09 0.67
N GLY A 122 -7.62 -14.87 -0.35
CA GLY A 122 -7.98 -14.37 -1.68
C GLY A 122 -9.11 -13.35 -1.66
N PHE A 123 -10.07 -13.48 -0.73
CA PHE A 123 -11.12 -12.48 -0.51
C PHE A 123 -10.55 -11.11 -0.12
N LEU A 124 -9.60 -11.07 0.84
CA LEU A 124 -8.98 -9.80 1.27
C LEU A 124 -8.16 -9.19 0.14
N VAL A 125 -7.39 -9.99 -0.59
CA VAL A 125 -6.61 -9.51 -1.75
C VAL A 125 -7.54 -8.91 -2.80
N ALA A 126 -8.66 -9.55 -3.13
CA ALA A 126 -9.64 -9.03 -4.07
C ALA A 126 -10.24 -7.69 -3.60
N ALA A 127 -10.62 -7.60 -2.33
CA ALA A 127 -11.14 -6.37 -1.73
C ALA A 127 -10.09 -5.24 -1.72
N TYR A 128 -8.85 -5.58 -1.37
CA TYR A 128 -7.75 -4.62 -1.30
C TYR A 128 -7.29 -4.14 -2.68
N VAL A 129 -7.39 -4.97 -3.72
CA VAL A 129 -7.16 -4.53 -5.11
C VAL A 129 -8.15 -3.44 -5.49
N ILE A 130 -9.44 -3.59 -5.14
CA ILE A 130 -10.45 -2.57 -5.39
C ILE A 130 -10.11 -1.27 -4.63
N LEU A 131 -9.74 -1.38 -3.37
CA LEU A 131 -9.38 -0.23 -2.52
C LEU A 131 -8.11 0.48 -3.00
N ALA A 132 -7.11 -0.28 -3.46
CA ALA A 132 -5.84 0.23 -3.95
C ALA A 132 -5.91 0.77 -5.39
N PHE A 133 -6.95 0.39 -6.15
CA PHE A 133 -7.10 0.70 -7.56
C PHE A 133 -6.87 2.18 -7.90
N PRO A 134 -7.51 3.17 -7.22
CA PRO A 134 -7.32 4.58 -7.55
C PRO A 134 -5.85 5.03 -7.39
N TYR A 135 -5.20 4.61 -6.33
CA TYR A 135 -3.83 5.03 -6.01
C TYR A 135 -2.83 4.50 -7.05
N MET A 136 -2.95 3.24 -7.41
CA MET A 136 -2.11 2.63 -8.45
C MET A 136 -2.42 3.20 -9.81
N TYR A 137 -3.71 3.36 -10.17
CA TYR A 137 -4.13 3.91 -11.46
C TYR A 137 -3.56 5.32 -11.68
N PHE A 138 -3.76 6.26 -10.75
CA PHE A 138 -3.29 7.64 -10.91
C PHE A 138 -1.76 7.76 -10.91
N SER A 139 -1.08 6.91 -10.13
CA SER A 139 0.38 6.84 -10.18
C SER A 139 0.86 6.37 -11.56
N LEU A 140 0.30 5.30 -12.07
CA LEU A 140 0.65 4.77 -13.41
C LEU A 140 0.26 5.76 -14.53
N ASP A 141 -0.94 6.34 -14.50
CA ASP A 141 -1.38 7.32 -15.50
C ASP A 141 -0.42 8.52 -15.55
N THR A 142 0.07 8.98 -14.41
CA THR A 142 1.10 10.03 -14.35
C THR A 142 2.42 9.58 -14.99
N GLY A 143 2.85 8.35 -14.70
CA GLY A 143 4.05 7.78 -15.31
C GLY A 143 3.93 7.63 -16.83
N PHE A 144 2.81 7.14 -17.32
CA PHE A 144 2.56 7.00 -18.75
C PHE A 144 2.47 8.36 -19.47
N ARG A 145 2.01 9.42 -18.79
CA ARG A 145 2.04 10.80 -19.33
C ARG A 145 3.43 11.38 -19.48
N SER A 146 4.40 10.90 -18.70
CA SER A 146 5.76 11.42 -18.71
C SER A 146 6.63 10.88 -19.82
N ILE A 147 6.15 9.89 -20.61
CA ILE A 147 6.87 9.23 -21.69
C ILE A 147 6.06 9.28 -22.98
N ASP A 148 6.73 9.24 -24.13
CA ASP A 148 6.08 9.05 -25.43
C ASP A 148 5.85 7.56 -25.68
N VAL A 149 4.68 7.07 -25.24
CA VAL A 149 4.29 5.66 -25.36
C VAL A 149 4.22 5.21 -26.82
N HIS A 150 3.76 6.08 -27.74
CA HIS A 150 3.63 5.76 -29.16
C HIS A 150 4.99 5.52 -29.78
N THR A 151 5.90 6.49 -29.71
CA THR A 151 7.25 6.39 -30.28
C THR A 151 8.03 5.20 -29.71
N LEU A 152 7.98 4.98 -28.38
CA LEU A 152 8.64 3.84 -27.75
C LEU A 152 8.08 2.50 -28.23
N THR A 153 6.76 2.42 -28.41
CA THR A 153 6.10 1.19 -28.89
C THR A 153 6.45 0.91 -30.35
N GLU A 154 6.35 1.92 -31.23
CA GLU A 154 6.67 1.79 -32.66
C GLU A 154 8.14 1.42 -32.88
N ALA A 155 9.06 2.09 -32.20
CA ALA A 155 10.50 1.77 -32.26
C ALA A 155 10.79 0.34 -31.84
N SER A 156 10.17 -0.11 -30.73
CA SER A 156 10.34 -1.48 -30.25
C SER A 156 9.79 -2.52 -31.23
N GLN A 157 8.60 -2.27 -31.80
CA GLN A 157 7.97 -3.15 -32.77
C GLN A 157 8.73 -3.19 -34.11
N SER A 158 9.32 -2.08 -34.56
CA SER A 158 10.17 -2.02 -35.76
C SER A 158 11.42 -2.89 -35.60
N LEU A 159 11.88 -3.13 -34.37
CA LEU A 159 12.95 -4.09 -34.05
C LEU A 159 12.44 -5.53 -33.86
N GLY A 160 11.15 -5.81 -34.18
CA GLY A 160 10.57 -7.14 -34.09
C GLY A 160 10.09 -7.56 -32.69
N ALA A 161 10.02 -6.63 -31.75
CA ALA A 161 9.56 -6.96 -30.39
C ALA A 161 8.04 -7.19 -30.37
N HIS A 162 7.61 -8.24 -29.67
CA HIS A 162 6.22 -8.51 -29.37
C HIS A 162 5.69 -7.54 -28.29
N TRP A 163 4.38 -7.29 -28.24
CA TRP A 163 3.76 -6.34 -27.32
C TRP A 163 4.14 -6.57 -25.84
N THR A 164 4.23 -7.83 -25.41
CA THR A 164 4.67 -8.19 -24.04
C THR A 164 6.10 -7.79 -23.79
N THR A 165 6.99 -7.99 -24.76
CA THR A 165 8.40 -7.58 -24.68
C THR A 165 8.51 -6.07 -24.61
N THR A 166 7.75 -5.35 -25.42
CA THR A 166 7.66 -3.89 -25.39
C THR A 166 7.21 -3.40 -24.02
N LEU A 167 6.11 -3.98 -23.49
CA LEU A 167 5.57 -3.58 -22.19
C LEU A 167 6.56 -3.80 -21.05
N VAL A 168 7.16 -5.00 -20.98
CA VAL A 168 8.01 -5.40 -19.84
C VAL A 168 9.42 -4.83 -19.94
N ARG A 169 10.02 -4.81 -21.15
CA ARG A 169 11.45 -4.44 -21.32
C ARG A 169 11.64 -2.96 -21.72
N VAL A 170 10.62 -2.30 -22.25
CA VAL A 170 10.74 -0.91 -22.70
C VAL A 170 9.87 -0.01 -21.84
N ILE A 171 8.56 -0.24 -21.77
CA ILE A 171 7.63 0.66 -21.09
C ILE A 171 7.81 0.62 -19.55
N LEU A 172 7.71 -0.56 -18.94
CA LEU A 172 7.75 -0.71 -17.48
C LEU A 172 9.03 -0.13 -16.83
N PRO A 173 10.24 -0.31 -17.41
CA PRO A 173 11.43 0.35 -16.86
C PRO A 173 11.39 1.87 -16.92
N ASN A 174 10.73 2.46 -17.92
CA ASN A 174 10.59 3.91 -18.08
C ASN A 174 9.57 4.52 -17.10
N ILE A 175 8.56 3.75 -16.67
CA ILE A 175 7.57 4.19 -15.68
C ILE A 175 7.81 3.61 -14.27
N LYS A 176 8.99 3.02 -14.02
CA LYS A 176 9.28 2.33 -12.75
C LYS A 176 9.08 3.19 -11.51
N SER A 177 9.40 4.48 -11.59
CA SER A 177 9.21 5.41 -10.47
C SER A 177 7.74 5.60 -10.15
N ALA A 178 6.88 5.67 -11.15
CA ALA A 178 5.43 5.76 -10.98
C ALA A 178 4.85 4.45 -10.45
N ALA A 179 5.29 3.30 -10.98
CA ALA A 179 4.90 1.99 -10.48
C ALA A 179 5.28 1.80 -9.01
N LEU A 180 6.49 2.22 -8.62
CA LEU A 180 6.94 2.18 -7.22
C LEU A 180 6.15 3.13 -6.33
N ALA A 181 5.82 4.34 -6.80
CA ALA A 181 4.99 5.27 -6.04
C ALA A 181 3.58 4.71 -5.79
N GLY A 182 2.95 4.12 -6.82
CA GLY A 182 1.67 3.43 -6.68
C GLY A 182 1.76 2.21 -5.75
N SER A 183 2.83 1.43 -5.84
CA SER A 183 3.09 0.29 -4.96
C SER A 183 3.25 0.71 -3.50
N PHE A 184 3.96 1.81 -3.26
CA PHE A 184 4.11 2.37 -1.91
C PHE A 184 2.77 2.81 -1.31
N LEU A 185 1.95 3.55 -2.09
CA LEU A 185 0.62 3.97 -1.62
C LEU A 185 -0.28 2.76 -1.36
N THR A 186 -0.22 1.73 -2.22
CA THR A 186 -0.95 0.47 -2.02
C THR A 186 -0.52 -0.23 -0.73
N LEU A 187 0.79 -0.34 -0.48
CA LEU A 187 1.33 -0.93 0.74
C LEU A 187 0.83 -0.19 1.97
N ALA A 188 0.95 1.14 1.99
CA ALA A 188 0.53 1.96 3.13
C ALA A 188 -0.96 1.80 3.45
N ILE A 189 -1.80 1.69 2.41
CA ILE A 189 -3.25 1.51 2.58
C ILE A 189 -3.57 0.12 3.10
N VAL A 190 -2.99 -0.93 2.51
CA VAL A 190 -3.26 -2.32 2.91
C VAL A 190 -2.74 -2.60 4.32
N MET A 191 -1.54 -2.12 4.67
CA MET A 191 -0.99 -2.26 6.02
C MET A 191 -1.81 -1.55 7.10
N GLY A 192 -2.54 -0.49 6.74
CA GLY A 192 -3.41 0.27 7.65
C GLY A 192 -4.90 -0.11 7.58
N GLU A 193 -5.28 -1.05 6.71
CA GLU A 193 -6.69 -1.36 6.50
C GLU A 193 -7.25 -2.22 7.63
N PHE A 194 -8.20 -1.65 8.34
CA PHE A 194 -8.85 -2.26 9.51
C PHE A 194 -10.30 -2.72 9.21
N THR A 195 -11.04 -1.92 8.43
CA THR A 195 -12.49 -2.04 8.33
C THR A 195 -12.92 -3.32 7.64
N ILE A 196 -12.31 -3.62 6.49
CA ILE A 196 -12.63 -4.83 5.69
C ILE A 196 -12.20 -6.07 6.46
N ALA A 197 -10.97 -6.06 7.00
CA ALA A 197 -10.45 -7.19 7.76
C ALA A 197 -11.29 -7.47 9.01
N SER A 198 -11.70 -6.42 9.73
CA SER A 198 -12.53 -6.54 10.94
C SER A 198 -13.91 -7.12 10.65
N LEU A 199 -14.60 -6.61 9.62
CA LEU A 199 -15.95 -7.07 9.28
C LEU A 199 -15.96 -8.46 8.63
N ALA A 200 -14.90 -8.81 7.91
CA ALA A 200 -14.74 -10.13 7.31
C ALA A 200 -14.08 -11.16 8.27
N VAL A 201 -13.75 -10.73 9.50
CA VAL A 201 -13.21 -11.57 10.59
C VAL A 201 -11.87 -12.23 10.22
N PHE A 202 -10.93 -11.43 9.71
CA PHE A 202 -9.57 -11.87 9.41
C PHE A 202 -8.53 -11.28 10.37
N ASP A 203 -7.54 -12.09 10.75
CA ASP A 203 -6.45 -11.68 11.63
C ASP A 203 -5.36 -10.93 10.85
N THR A 204 -5.43 -9.60 10.87
CA THR A 204 -4.44 -8.71 10.27
C THR A 204 -3.74 -7.86 11.33
N PHE A 205 -2.66 -7.18 10.94
CA PHE A 205 -1.91 -6.34 11.87
C PHE A 205 -2.73 -5.20 12.49
N PRO A 206 -3.59 -4.46 11.75
CA PRO A 206 -4.49 -3.47 12.36
C PRO A 206 -5.48 -4.07 13.36
N ILE A 207 -5.95 -5.30 13.15
CA ILE A 207 -6.81 -6.00 14.11
C ILE A 207 -6.05 -6.31 15.40
N TYR A 208 -4.80 -6.76 15.29
CA TYR A 208 -3.94 -6.97 16.44
C TYR A 208 -3.69 -5.67 17.22
N ILE A 209 -3.42 -4.56 16.53
CA ILE A 209 -3.27 -3.23 17.17
C ILE A 209 -4.53 -2.90 17.96
N GLN A 210 -5.71 -3.07 17.36
CA GLN A 210 -6.99 -2.79 18.02
C GLN A 210 -7.19 -3.67 19.26
N TYR A 211 -6.88 -4.96 19.17
CA TYR A 211 -6.95 -5.88 20.31
C TYR A 211 -6.05 -5.43 21.48
N ILE A 212 -4.81 -5.05 21.20
CA ILE A 212 -3.89 -4.54 22.23
C ILE A 212 -4.39 -3.23 22.83
N ASN A 213 -4.90 -2.29 21.98
CA ASN A 213 -5.44 -1.01 22.44
C ASN A 213 -6.59 -1.14 23.42
N GLN A 214 -7.44 -2.16 23.26
CA GLN A 214 -8.57 -2.40 24.15
C GLN A 214 -8.17 -3.05 25.48
N ASN A 215 -7.06 -3.79 25.50
CA ASN A 215 -6.71 -4.63 26.63
C ASN A 215 -5.50 -4.13 27.44
N LYS A 216 -4.57 -3.38 26.83
CA LYS A 216 -3.26 -3.04 27.44
C LYS A 216 -2.80 -1.62 27.02
N ALA A 217 -3.00 -0.62 27.86
CA ALA A 217 -2.77 0.78 27.52
C ALA A 217 -1.30 1.11 27.15
N TYR A 218 -0.32 0.69 27.94
CA TYR A 218 1.10 0.99 27.65
C TYR A 218 1.68 0.16 26.50
N PRO A 219 1.44 -1.16 26.42
CA PRO A 219 1.78 -1.94 25.23
C PRO A 219 1.12 -1.43 23.95
N ALA A 220 -0.08 -0.85 24.00
CA ALA A 220 -0.76 -0.24 22.88
C ALA A 220 0.06 0.92 22.26
N ALA A 221 0.62 1.79 23.10
CA ALA A 221 1.49 2.86 22.64
C ALA A 221 2.77 2.31 22.00
N SER A 222 3.34 1.24 22.55
CA SER A 222 4.53 0.58 21.99
C SER A 222 4.25 -0.06 20.63
N VAL A 223 3.14 -0.79 20.47
CA VAL A 223 2.77 -1.39 19.17
C VAL A 223 2.46 -0.34 18.12
N THR A 224 1.87 0.80 18.51
CA THR A 224 1.62 1.93 17.61
C THR A 224 2.93 2.50 17.09
N LEU A 225 3.93 2.73 17.95
CA LEU A 225 5.24 3.22 17.51
C LEU A 225 5.99 2.21 16.66
N LEU A 226 5.91 0.92 16.97
CA LEU A 226 6.45 -0.14 16.12
C LEU A 226 5.78 -0.15 14.75
N ALA A 227 4.46 0.03 14.68
CA ALA A 227 3.73 0.14 13.41
C ALA A 227 4.25 1.31 12.57
N PHE A 228 4.42 2.49 13.16
CA PHE A 228 5.04 3.63 12.49
C PHE A 228 6.46 3.32 11.99
N ALA A 229 7.30 2.73 12.84
CA ALA A 229 8.67 2.40 12.47
C ALA A 229 8.73 1.38 11.33
N ILE A 230 7.86 0.36 11.34
CA ILE A 230 7.75 -0.65 10.28
C ILE A 230 7.32 0.01 8.96
N THR A 231 6.24 0.80 8.98
CA THR A 231 5.75 1.50 7.77
C THR A 231 6.82 2.45 7.21
N TRP A 232 7.57 3.13 8.07
CA TRP A 232 8.71 3.98 7.67
C TRP A 232 9.84 3.16 7.05
N ALA A 233 10.19 2.02 7.64
CA ALA A 233 11.22 1.13 7.11
C ALA A 233 10.83 0.56 5.73
N GLU A 234 9.58 0.15 5.55
CA GLU A 234 9.03 -0.30 4.29
C GLU A 234 9.05 0.80 3.22
N MET A 235 8.69 2.04 3.59
CA MET A 235 8.80 3.21 2.72
C MET A 235 10.24 3.44 2.26
N VAL A 236 11.17 3.45 3.20
CA VAL A 236 12.61 3.65 2.88
C VAL A 236 13.12 2.52 1.99
N ALA A 237 12.72 1.27 2.25
CA ALA A 237 13.10 0.12 1.43
C ALA A 237 12.59 0.25 -0.02
N LEU A 238 11.33 0.64 -0.22
CA LEU A 238 10.75 0.87 -1.55
C LEU A 238 11.43 2.04 -2.27
N LEU A 239 11.71 3.15 -1.58
CA LEU A 239 12.44 4.29 -2.15
C LEU A 239 13.87 3.92 -2.54
N ALA A 240 14.56 3.12 -1.73
CA ALA A 240 15.91 2.63 -2.02
C ALA A 240 15.91 1.71 -3.25
N ALA A 241 14.93 0.79 -3.36
CA ALA A 241 14.74 -0.06 -4.52
C ALA A 241 14.47 0.75 -5.81
N GLY A 242 13.78 1.90 -5.69
CA GLY A 242 13.49 2.80 -6.81
C GLY A 242 14.68 3.62 -7.31
N ARG A 243 15.70 3.85 -6.48
CA ARG A 243 16.89 4.68 -6.80
C ARG A 243 17.89 4.05 -7.78
N GLY A 244 17.65 2.86 -8.33
CA GLY A 244 18.49 2.26 -9.37
C GLY A 244 18.52 3.14 -10.62
N ARG A 245 19.66 3.82 -10.86
CA ARG A 245 20.13 4.60 -12.01
C ARG A 245 19.04 5.33 -12.80
N ALA A 246 18.86 6.62 -12.50
CA ALA A 246 18.35 7.54 -13.51
C ALA A 246 19.23 7.39 -14.77
N PRO A 247 18.67 7.25 -15.99
CA PRO A 247 19.48 7.36 -17.21
C PRO A 247 20.10 8.77 -17.17
N ALA A 248 21.43 8.83 -17.27
CA ALA A 248 22.12 10.07 -17.45
C ALA A 248 21.49 10.77 -18.65
N ALA A 249 20.93 11.95 -18.43
CA ALA A 249 20.50 12.82 -19.50
C ALA A 249 21.74 13.10 -20.36
N GLN A 250 21.92 12.32 -21.42
CA GLN A 250 22.94 12.61 -22.43
C GLN A 250 22.48 13.86 -23.15
N GLY A 251 23.31 14.88 -22.97
CA GLY A 251 23.09 16.25 -23.35
C GLY A 251 22.56 16.44 -24.76
N ALA A 252 21.58 17.29 -24.83
CA ALA A 252 21.32 18.08 -26.01
C ALA A 252 22.58 18.87 -26.39
N ARG A 253 23.16 18.56 -27.54
CA ARG A 253 23.92 19.48 -28.35
C ARG A 253 23.22 19.57 -29.71
#